data_f38ba1e1b6ba812b9df44d5a8ecbd5f8
#
_entry.id   f38ba1e1b6ba812b9df44d5a8ecbd5f8
#
_cell.length_a   1.000
_cell.length_b   1.000
_cell.length_c   1.000
_cell.angle_alpha   90.00
_cell.angle_beta   90.00
_cell.angle_gamma   90.00
#
_symmetry.space_group_name_H-M   'P 1'
#
loop_
_entity.id
_entity.type
_entity.pdbx_description
1 polymer ?
#
loop_
_entity_poly.entity_id
_entity_poly.type
_entity_poly.pdbx_seq_one_letter_code
_entity_poly.pdbx_strand_id
1 'polypeptide(L)'
;MNQIEFEADLRRQGYQVFYGGLQAGMVNPDHAHDWDARVMVIGGEITLTRAAKAETFHVGDNCAVAAGEVHAERVGPQGVAYIAGRRNAVG
;
A
#
# COMPACT_ATOMS: atom_id res chain seq x y z
N MET A 1 8.49 -9.12 -8.96
CA MET A 1 9.43 -8.02 -8.60
C MET A 1 9.82 -8.18 -7.15
N ASN A 2 11.10 -8.21 -6.84
CA ASN A 2 11.57 -8.30 -5.46
C ASN A 2 11.65 -6.90 -4.81
N GLN A 3 12.01 -6.86 -3.52
CA GLN A 3 12.08 -5.60 -2.77
C GLN A 3 13.03 -4.58 -3.39
N ILE A 4 14.20 -5.04 -3.81
CA ILE A 4 15.22 -4.15 -4.41
C ILE A 4 14.71 -3.55 -5.70
N GLU A 5 14.11 -4.36 -6.54
CA GLU A 5 13.55 -3.92 -7.82
C GLU A 5 12.37 -2.95 -7.60
N PHE A 6 11.51 -3.26 -6.65
CA PHE A 6 10.35 -2.42 -6.34
C PHE A 6 10.79 -1.04 -5.86
N GLU A 7 11.74 -1.00 -4.93
CA GLU A 7 12.26 0.25 -4.39
C GLU A 7 12.95 1.09 -5.48
N ALA A 8 13.76 0.44 -6.32
CA ALA A 8 14.42 1.12 -7.43
C ALA A 8 13.39 1.70 -8.41
N ASP A 9 12.33 0.94 -8.70
CA ASP A 9 11.27 1.39 -9.60
C ASP A 9 10.51 2.60 -9.02
N LEU A 10 10.21 2.58 -7.73
CA LEU A 10 9.59 3.71 -7.05
C LEU A 10 10.43 4.98 -7.20
N ARG A 11 11.73 4.89 -6.93
CA ARG A 11 12.65 6.03 -7.02
C ARG A 11 12.74 6.56 -8.45
N ARG A 12 12.83 5.65 -9.42
CA ARG A 12 12.89 6.01 -10.84
C ARG A 12 11.64 6.76 -11.29
N GLN A 13 10.49 6.43 -10.70
CA GLN A 13 9.22 7.07 -11.03
C GLN A 13 8.91 8.32 -10.19
N GLY A 14 9.86 8.76 -9.38
CA GLY A 14 9.72 9.98 -8.59
C GLY A 14 8.96 9.81 -7.28
N TYR A 15 8.77 8.58 -6.82
CA TYR A 15 8.14 8.34 -5.52
C TYR A 15 9.13 8.55 -4.39
N GLN A 16 8.65 9.11 -3.29
CA GLN A 16 9.36 9.13 -2.02
C GLN A 16 9.15 7.77 -1.35
N VAL A 17 10.23 7.10 -0.99
CA VAL A 17 10.19 5.72 -0.46
C VAL A 17 10.33 5.71 1.05
N PHE A 18 9.51 4.90 1.71
CA PHE A 18 9.61 4.66 3.14
C PHE A 18 9.16 3.25 3.50
N TYR A 19 9.58 2.80 4.68
CA TYR A 19 9.19 1.52 5.24
C TYR A 19 8.19 1.77 6.36
N GLY A 20 7.17 0.94 6.46
CA GLY A 20 6.15 1.09 7.48
C GLY A 20 5.50 -0.22 7.85
N GLY A 21 4.54 -0.12 8.74
CA GLY A 21 3.77 -1.27 9.19
C GLY A 21 2.54 -0.83 9.97
N LEU A 22 1.62 -1.77 10.14
CA LEU A 22 0.39 -1.56 10.91
C LEU A 22 0.17 -2.77 11.81
N GLN A 23 -0.46 -2.54 12.96
CA GLN A 23 -0.71 -3.59 13.95
C GLN A 23 -1.76 -4.59 13.47
N ALA A 24 -1.64 -5.82 13.99
CA ALA A 24 -2.58 -6.89 13.72
C ALA A 24 -4.02 -6.46 13.98
N GLY A 25 -4.91 -6.78 13.06
CA GLY A 25 -6.33 -6.54 13.18
C GLY A 25 -6.77 -5.08 13.05
N MET A 26 -5.86 -4.16 12.77
CA MET A 26 -6.22 -2.75 12.56
C MET A 26 -7.19 -2.62 11.40
N VAL A 27 -8.21 -1.78 11.56
CA VAL A 27 -9.18 -1.47 10.51
C VAL A 27 -9.18 0.03 10.28
N ASN A 28 -8.94 0.43 9.04
CA ASN A 28 -9.06 1.81 8.61
C ASN A 28 -10.30 1.90 7.72
N PRO A 29 -11.34 2.67 8.13
CA PRO A 29 -12.55 2.81 7.31
C PRO A 29 -12.25 3.59 6.04
N ASP A 30 -13.24 3.70 5.17
CA ASP A 30 -13.11 4.40 3.89
C ASP A 30 -12.44 5.76 4.05
N HIS A 31 -11.39 5.97 3.28
CA HIS A 31 -10.63 7.22 3.23
C HIS A 31 -9.96 7.36 1.87
N ALA A 32 -9.44 8.54 1.61
CA ALA A 32 -8.68 8.83 0.40
C ALA A 32 -7.48 9.71 0.74
N HIS A 33 -6.49 9.70 -0.13
CA HIS A 33 -5.28 10.50 0.02
C HIS A 33 -5.13 11.49 -1.13
N ASP A 34 -4.36 12.55 -0.90
CA ASP A 34 -4.07 13.55 -1.93
C ASP A 34 -2.86 13.17 -2.81
N TRP A 35 -2.32 11.98 -2.60
CA TRP A 35 -1.12 11.52 -3.31
C TRP A 35 -1.35 10.14 -3.92
N ASP A 36 -0.54 9.81 -4.92
CA ASP A 36 -0.47 8.46 -5.44
C ASP A 36 0.39 7.60 -4.52
N ALA A 37 -0.05 6.38 -4.27
CA ALA A 37 0.67 5.43 -3.43
C ALA A 37 0.92 4.12 -4.18
N ARG A 38 2.10 3.53 -3.92
CA ARG A 38 2.42 2.16 -4.32
C ARG A 38 2.99 1.45 -3.10
N VAL A 39 2.57 0.21 -2.89
CA VAL A 39 2.93 -0.55 -1.68
C VAL A 39 3.28 -1.98 -2.06
N MET A 40 4.37 -2.50 -1.49
CA MET A 40 4.69 -3.93 -1.55
C MET A 40 4.69 -4.47 -0.12
N VAL A 41 3.97 -5.57 0.09
CA VAL A 41 3.94 -6.25 1.39
C VAL A 41 5.22 -7.05 1.57
N ILE A 42 5.90 -6.86 2.71
CA ILE A 42 7.13 -7.59 3.04
C ILE A 42 6.99 -8.42 4.31
N GLY A 43 5.87 -8.32 5.01
CA GLY A 43 5.52 -9.16 6.16
C GLY A 43 4.03 -9.10 6.42
N GLY A 44 3.45 -10.22 6.86
CA GLY A 44 2.02 -10.28 7.15
C GLY A 44 1.13 -10.14 5.92
N GLU A 45 -0.04 -9.53 6.10
CA GLU A 45 -0.99 -9.33 5.01
C GLU A 45 -1.92 -8.16 5.29
N ILE A 46 -2.51 -7.61 4.23
CA ILE A 46 -3.49 -6.53 4.32
C ILE A 46 -4.57 -6.74 3.25
N THR A 47 -5.82 -6.46 3.61
CA THR A 47 -6.94 -6.49 2.67
C THR A 47 -7.37 -5.06 2.40
N LEU A 48 -7.40 -4.69 1.11
CA LEU A 48 -7.96 -3.42 0.67
C LEU A 48 -9.35 -3.66 0.09
N THR A 49 -10.29 -2.81 0.46
CA THR A 49 -11.62 -2.79 -0.13
C THR A 49 -11.84 -1.47 -0.83
N ARG A 50 -12.12 -1.53 -2.13
CA ARG A 50 -12.41 -0.36 -2.95
C ARG A 50 -13.48 -0.71 -3.96
N ALA A 51 -14.45 0.20 -4.15
CA ALA A 51 -15.60 -0.04 -5.01
C ALA A 51 -16.34 -1.35 -4.68
N ALA A 52 -16.51 -1.62 -3.37
CA ALA A 52 -17.15 -2.83 -2.82
C ALA A 52 -16.42 -4.14 -3.15
N LYS A 53 -15.17 -4.06 -3.62
CA LYS A 53 -14.35 -5.24 -3.93
C LYS A 53 -13.18 -5.33 -2.96
N ALA A 54 -13.10 -6.47 -2.25
CA ALA A 54 -12.01 -6.74 -1.32
C ALA A 54 -10.91 -7.55 -2.01
N GLU A 55 -9.66 -7.17 -1.76
CA GLU A 55 -8.50 -7.85 -2.29
C GLU A 55 -7.43 -7.97 -1.19
N THR A 56 -6.92 -9.18 -0.96
CA THR A 56 -5.89 -9.42 0.06
C THR A 56 -4.52 -9.53 -0.58
N PHE A 57 -3.57 -8.79 -0.01
CA PHE A 57 -2.18 -8.75 -0.47
C PHE A 57 -1.30 -9.43 0.57
N HIS A 58 -0.47 -10.37 0.10
CA HIS A 58 0.45 -11.16 0.90
C HIS A 58 1.90 -10.75 0.60
N VAL A 59 2.84 -11.31 1.34
CA VAL A 59 4.26 -11.04 1.13
C VAL A 59 4.64 -11.23 -0.35
N GLY A 60 5.26 -10.21 -0.94
CA GLY A 60 5.64 -10.18 -2.34
C GLY A 60 4.62 -9.54 -3.25
N ASP A 61 3.36 -9.41 -2.82
CA ASP A 61 2.34 -8.74 -3.62
C ASP A 61 2.51 -7.22 -3.51
N ASN A 62 2.11 -6.53 -4.57
CA ASN A 62 2.12 -5.08 -4.55
C ASN A 62 0.82 -4.53 -5.13
N CYS A 63 0.52 -3.29 -4.76
CA CYS A 63 -0.68 -2.61 -5.23
C CYS A 63 -0.41 -1.12 -5.42
N ALA A 64 -1.29 -0.48 -6.13
CA ALA A 64 -1.27 0.97 -6.33
C ALA A 64 -2.63 1.53 -5.93
N VAL A 65 -2.61 2.70 -5.29
CA VAL A 65 -3.81 3.46 -4.93
C VAL A 65 -3.61 4.87 -5.45
N ALA A 66 -4.47 5.29 -6.37
CA ALA A 66 -4.39 6.62 -6.96
C ALA A 66 -4.86 7.68 -5.97
N ALA A 67 -4.35 8.91 -6.13
CA ALA A 67 -4.85 10.05 -5.38
C ALA A 67 -6.36 10.17 -5.56
N GLY A 68 -7.08 10.38 -4.45
CA GLY A 68 -8.53 10.53 -4.47
C GLY A 68 -9.32 9.22 -4.53
N GLU A 69 -8.66 8.09 -4.68
CA GLU A 69 -9.35 6.79 -4.71
C GLU A 69 -9.76 6.37 -3.30
N VAL A 70 -11.06 6.25 -3.07
CA VAL A 70 -11.60 5.85 -1.76
C VAL A 70 -11.35 4.36 -1.54
N HIS A 71 -10.79 4.03 -0.37
CA HIS A 71 -10.49 2.65 -0.02
C HIS A 71 -10.54 2.47 1.50
N ALA A 72 -10.77 1.22 1.92
CA ALA A 72 -10.70 0.79 3.31
C ALA A 72 -9.64 -0.29 3.44
N GLU A 73 -9.13 -0.47 4.66
CA GLU A 73 -8.06 -1.42 4.92
C GLU A 73 -8.35 -2.26 6.16
N ARG A 74 -7.99 -3.54 6.09
CA ARG A 74 -8.01 -4.44 7.24
C ARG A 74 -6.69 -5.20 7.27
N VAL A 75 -5.99 -5.08 8.39
CA VAL A 75 -4.71 -5.76 8.60
C VAL A 75 -4.97 -7.17 9.12
N GLY A 76 -4.20 -8.14 8.63
CA GLY A 76 -4.31 -9.53 9.03
C GLY A 76 -3.86 -9.79 10.46
N PRO A 77 -3.98 -11.05 10.93
CA PRO A 77 -3.77 -11.41 12.34
C PRO A 77 -2.31 -11.30 12.80
N GLN A 78 -1.37 -11.15 11.88
CA GLN A 78 0.05 -11.02 12.19
C GLN A 78 0.59 -9.61 11.90
N GLY A 79 -0.31 -8.65 11.64
CA GLY A 79 0.10 -7.32 11.24
C GLY A 79 0.49 -7.27 9.77
N VAL A 80 1.02 -6.15 9.35
CA VAL A 80 1.58 -5.98 8.01
C VAL A 80 2.82 -5.09 8.08
N ALA A 81 3.83 -5.46 7.33
CA ALA A 81 5.01 -4.63 7.09
C ALA A 81 5.13 -4.41 5.58
N TYR A 82 5.56 -3.21 5.18
CA TYR A 82 5.55 -2.86 3.76
C TYR A 82 6.64 -1.85 3.40
N ILE A 83 6.96 -1.84 2.10
CA ILE A 83 7.69 -0.75 1.45
C ILE A 83 6.63 0.08 0.73
N ALA A 84 6.63 1.38 0.95
CA ALA A 84 5.65 2.27 0.32
C ALA A 84 6.32 3.41 -0.40
N GLY A 85 5.67 3.85 -1.47
CA GLY A 85 6.03 5.05 -2.19
C GLY A 85 4.86 6.04 -2.19
N ARG A 86 5.18 7.32 -2.05
CA ARG A 86 4.23 8.41 -2.23
C ARG A 86 4.74 9.38 -3.27
N ARG A 87 3.82 9.87 -4.06
CA ARG A 87 4.12 10.90 -5.05
C ARG A 87 2.91 11.82 -5.15
N ASN A 88 3.15 13.14 -5.14
CA ASN A 88 2.05 14.09 -5.31
C ASN A 88 1.34 13.83 -6.63
N ALA A 89 0.01 13.93 -6.61
CA ALA A 89 -0.78 13.76 -7.81
C ALA A 89 -0.37 14.80 -8.85
N VAL A 90 -0.28 14.35 -10.09
CA VAL A 90 -0.04 15.25 -11.23
C VAL A 90 -1.39 15.86 -11.58
N GLY A 91 -1.55 17.10 -11.20
CA GLY A 91 -2.82 17.81 -11.33
C GLY A 91 -3.02 18.47 -12.65
#